data_ba123fae4b076c23167b975c0cef0ab3
#
_entry.id   ba123fae4b076c23167b975c0cef0ab3
#
_cell.length_a   1.000
_cell.length_b   1.000
_cell.length_c   1.000
_cell.angle_alpha   90.00
_cell.angle_beta   90.00
_cell.angle_gamma   90.00
#
_symmetry.space_group_name_H-M   'P 1'
#
loop_
_entity.id
_entity.type
_entity.pdbx_description
1 polymer ?
#
loop_
_entity_poly.entity_id
_entity_poly.type
_entity_poly.pdbx_seq_one_letter_code
_entity_poly.pdbx_strand_id
1 'polypeptide(L)'
;MEFTKSLIKGKLIKRYKRFFTDVKIGKEIVTAHCPNTGSMKGLLNEGNDVYLLPNDNPKRKLKYGLEIIKSRKNLVGINTHMANRIAEHGLKNNLINELKNNDNIKPEVFFNKETRFDFLTEKNNQKSFVEVKNVTLFR
;
A
#
# COMPACT_ATOMS: atom_id res chain seq x y z
N MET A 1 -5.08 -7.81 -10.33
CA MET A 1 -5.36 -7.62 -8.89
C MET A 1 -6.27 -6.43 -8.72
N GLU A 2 -7.33 -6.59 -7.95
CA GLU A 2 -8.34 -5.55 -7.75
C GLU A 2 -8.59 -5.29 -6.28
N PHE A 3 -9.10 -4.11 -5.95
CA PHE A 3 -9.58 -3.83 -4.61
C PHE A 3 -10.84 -4.64 -4.32
N THR A 4 -11.01 -5.03 -3.06
CA THR A 4 -12.17 -5.84 -2.62
C THR A 4 -13.51 -5.11 -2.78
N LYS A 5 -13.46 -3.78 -2.77
CA LYS A 5 -14.62 -2.91 -2.96
C LYS A 5 -14.23 -1.70 -3.79
N SER A 6 -15.23 -1.01 -4.34
CA SER A 6 -15.00 0.24 -5.05
C SER A 6 -14.44 1.30 -4.11
N LEU A 7 -13.43 2.03 -4.56
CA LEU A 7 -12.85 3.12 -3.80
C LEU A 7 -13.80 4.32 -3.79
N ILE A 8 -13.82 5.04 -2.67
CA ILE A 8 -14.61 6.25 -2.50
C ILE A 8 -13.68 7.45 -2.57
N LYS A 9 -14.00 8.38 -3.47
CA LYS A 9 -13.22 9.60 -3.66
C LYS A 9 -13.62 10.65 -2.63
N GLY A 10 -12.63 11.33 -2.07
CA GLY A 10 -12.83 12.44 -1.15
C GLY A 10 -11.74 13.48 -1.31
N LYS A 11 -11.80 14.50 -0.45
CA LYS A 11 -10.80 15.56 -0.39
C LYS A 11 -10.04 15.49 0.92
N LEU A 12 -8.73 15.51 0.85
CA LEU A 12 -7.88 15.49 2.03
C LEU A 12 -8.05 16.76 2.85
N ILE A 13 -8.29 16.60 4.16
CA ILE A 13 -8.28 17.72 5.09
C ILE A 13 -6.94 17.76 5.79
N LYS A 14 -6.62 16.74 6.58
CA LYS A 14 -5.33 16.64 7.27
C LYS A 14 -5.03 15.21 7.72
N ARG A 15 -3.75 14.91 7.88
CA ARG A 15 -3.26 13.71 8.55
C ARG A 15 -2.77 14.11 9.94
N TYR A 16 -3.05 13.30 10.94
CA TYR A 16 -2.55 13.54 12.29
C TYR A 16 -2.25 12.22 13.01
N LYS A 17 -1.38 12.29 14.00
CA LYS A 17 -0.96 11.11 14.78
C LYS A 17 -0.51 9.93 13.91
N ARG A 18 -0.01 10.23 12.71
CA ARG A 18 0.44 9.27 11.68
C ARG A 18 -0.64 8.33 11.12
N PHE A 19 -1.60 7.92 11.94
CA PHE A 19 -2.56 6.87 11.57
C PHE A 19 -3.94 7.39 11.18
N PHE A 20 -4.20 8.66 11.37
CA PHE A 20 -5.51 9.26 11.13
C PHE A 20 -5.47 10.27 10.00
N THR A 21 -6.48 10.20 9.13
CA THR A 21 -6.64 11.14 8.02
C THR A 21 -8.08 11.60 7.96
N ASP A 22 -8.31 12.89 8.14
CA ASP A 22 -9.64 13.47 7.97
C ASP A 22 -9.86 13.76 6.49
N VAL A 23 -10.99 13.31 5.97
CA VAL A 23 -11.35 13.38 4.56
C VAL A 23 -12.77 13.85 4.42
N LYS A 24 -12.99 14.80 3.51
CA LYS A 24 -14.34 15.27 3.19
C LYS A 24 -14.90 14.47 2.02
N ILE A 25 -16.03 13.80 2.27
CA ILE A 25 -16.78 13.06 1.25
C ILE A 25 -18.13 13.79 1.10
N GLY A 26 -18.31 14.51 -0.01
CA GLY A 26 -19.51 15.34 -0.18
C GLY A 26 -19.60 16.38 0.92
N LYS A 27 -20.65 16.27 1.76
CA LYS A 27 -20.87 17.19 2.90
C LYS A 27 -20.39 16.63 4.24
N GLU A 28 -19.93 15.38 4.25
CA GLU A 28 -19.50 14.70 5.47
C GLU A 28 -17.99 14.71 5.61
N ILE A 29 -17.54 14.73 6.86
CA ILE A 29 -16.13 14.55 7.20
C ILE A 29 -15.99 13.21 7.89
N VAL A 30 -15.13 12.36 7.36
CA VAL A 30 -14.84 11.05 7.92
C VAL A 30 -13.36 10.96 8.30
N THR A 31 -13.05 10.10 9.26
CA THR A 31 -11.66 9.79 9.61
C THR A 31 -11.31 8.43 9.03
N ALA A 32 -10.27 8.40 8.20
CA ALA A 32 -9.76 7.17 7.60
C ALA A 32 -8.46 6.74 8.29
N HIS A 33 -8.23 5.44 8.32
CA HIS A 33 -6.94 4.88 8.75
C HIS A 33 -5.89 5.13 7.68
N CYS A 34 -4.75 5.66 8.07
CA CYS A 34 -3.60 5.84 7.18
C CYS A 34 -2.60 4.70 7.40
N PRO A 35 -2.52 3.71 6.52
CA PRO A 35 -1.62 2.56 6.69
C PRO A 35 -0.21 2.85 6.19
N ASN A 36 0.35 3.98 6.56
CA ASN A 36 1.69 4.40 6.18
C ASN A 36 2.27 5.22 7.32
N THR A 37 3.36 4.73 7.91
CA THR A 37 4.02 5.40 9.04
C THR A 37 5.03 6.44 8.60
N GLY A 38 5.35 6.50 7.30
CA GLY A 38 6.29 7.49 6.76
C GLY A 38 5.75 8.91 6.78
N SER A 39 6.61 9.88 6.48
CA SER A 39 6.24 11.29 6.49
C SER A 39 5.24 11.66 5.38
N MET A 40 5.26 10.91 4.27
CA MET A 40 4.44 11.18 3.08
C MET A 40 4.62 12.62 2.56
N LYS A 41 5.84 13.13 2.69
CA LYS A 41 6.18 14.50 2.33
C LYS A 41 5.83 14.78 0.87
N GLY A 42 5.18 15.92 0.63
CA GLY A 42 4.76 16.33 -0.71
C GLY A 42 3.37 15.83 -1.13
N LEU A 43 2.74 14.95 -0.33
CA LEU A 43 1.43 14.38 -0.66
C LEU A 43 0.28 14.92 0.18
N LEU A 44 0.56 15.57 1.30
CA LEU A 44 -0.45 15.90 2.32
C LEU A 44 -1.02 17.32 2.19
N ASN A 45 -1.15 17.82 0.98
CA ASN A 45 -1.75 19.12 0.74
C ASN A 45 -3.28 19.06 0.92
N GLU A 46 -3.83 19.97 1.71
CA GLU A 46 -5.27 20.10 1.88
C GLU A 46 -5.96 20.27 0.53
N GLY A 47 -7.05 19.54 0.33
CA GLY A 47 -7.81 19.57 -0.91
C GLY A 47 -7.36 18.57 -1.96
N ASN A 48 -6.27 17.85 -1.76
CA ASN A 48 -5.88 16.77 -2.67
C ASN A 48 -6.98 15.71 -2.74
N ASP A 49 -7.22 15.19 -3.95
CA ASP A 49 -8.11 14.05 -4.11
C ASP A 49 -7.50 12.82 -3.43
N VAL A 50 -8.31 12.11 -2.67
CA VAL A 50 -7.92 10.85 -2.05
C VAL A 50 -8.95 9.77 -2.36
N TYR A 51 -8.51 8.51 -2.28
CA TYR A 51 -9.37 7.36 -2.54
C TYR A 51 -9.33 6.45 -1.33
N LEU A 52 -10.51 6.19 -0.78
CA LEU A 52 -10.68 5.41 0.44
C LEU A 52 -11.28 4.06 0.14
N LEU A 53 -10.81 3.03 0.83
CA LEU A 53 -11.39 1.70 0.79
C LEU A 53 -12.32 1.51 1.99
N PRO A 54 -13.62 1.29 1.78
CA PRO A 54 -14.54 1.00 2.89
C PRO A 54 -14.20 -0.32 3.59
N ASN A 55 -14.42 -0.37 4.89
CA ASN A 55 -14.19 -1.56 5.70
C ASN A 55 -15.45 -1.88 6.50
N ASP A 56 -16.02 -3.06 6.27
CA ASP A 56 -17.24 -3.52 6.94
C ASP A 56 -16.99 -4.27 8.24
N ASN A 57 -15.74 -4.48 8.63
CA ASN A 57 -15.44 -5.22 9.86
C ASN A 57 -15.95 -4.43 11.08
N PRO A 58 -16.97 -4.96 11.82
CA PRO A 58 -17.54 -4.24 12.97
C PRO A 58 -16.55 -4.02 14.10
N LYS A 59 -15.46 -4.77 14.14
CA LYS A 59 -14.40 -4.61 15.13
C LYS A 59 -13.49 -3.42 14.85
N ARG A 60 -13.51 -2.87 13.64
CA ARG A 60 -12.71 -1.72 13.30
C ARG A 60 -13.44 -0.42 13.61
N LYS A 61 -12.77 0.46 14.36
CA LYS A 61 -13.32 1.78 14.70
C LYS A 61 -13.42 2.68 13.46
N LEU A 62 -12.41 2.63 12.61
CA LEU A 62 -12.39 3.43 11.38
C LEU A 62 -12.94 2.60 10.23
N LYS A 63 -13.98 3.13 9.59
CA LYS A 63 -14.70 2.43 8.51
C LYS A 63 -14.07 2.62 7.14
N TYR A 64 -13.02 3.41 7.04
CA TYR A 64 -12.33 3.71 5.80
C TYR A 64 -10.83 3.56 5.97
N GLY A 65 -10.17 3.08 4.93
CA GLY A 65 -8.71 3.07 4.83
C GLY A 65 -8.25 3.95 3.68
N LEU A 66 -7.22 4.73 3.88
CA LEU A 66 -6.63 5.55 2.83
C LEU A 66 -5.75 4.68 1.95
N GLU A 67 -6.04 4.64 0.66
CA GLU A 67 -5.29 3.81 -0.30
C GLU A 67 -4.46 4.63 -1.28
N ILE A 68 -5.02 5.71 -1.80
CA ILE A 68 -4.40 6.49 -2.88
C ILE A 68 -4.56 7.97 -2.59
N ILE A 69 -3.51 8.74 -2.83
CA ILE A 69 -3.56 10.21 -2.85
C ILE A 69 -3.20 10.67 -4.26
N LYS A 70 -3.99 11.57 -4.82
CA LYS A 70 -3.67 12.23 -6.08
C LYS A 70 -2.91 13.51 -5.79
N SER A 71 -1.66 13.57 -6.22
CA SER A 71 -0.85 14.77 -6.13
C SER A 71 -0.62 15.30 -7.54
N ARG A 72 -1.14 16.50 -7.81
CA ARG A 72 -1.17 17.07 -9.15
C ARG A 72 -1.91 16.14 -10.11
N LYS A 73 -1.21 15.53 -11.09
CA LYS A 73 -1.80 14.59 -12.06
C LYS A 73 -1.50 13.13 -11.74
N ASN A 74 -0.75 12.88 -10.66
CA ASN A 74 -0.27 11.54 -10.35
C ASN A 74 -1.05 10.90 -9.22
N LEU A 75 -1.41 9.63 -9.40
CA LEU A 75 -1.99 8.81 -8.36
C LEU A 75 -0.86 8.07 -7.63
N VAL A 76 -0.81 8.20 -6.31
CA VAL A 76 0.23 7.58 -5.48
C VAL A 76 -0.42 6.62 -4.48
N GLY A 77 -0.09 5.35 -4.57
CA GLY A 77 -0.50 4.34 -3.60
C GLY A 77 0.28 4.53 -2.30
N ILE A 78 -0.44 4.66 -1.18
CA ILE A 78 0.21 4.93 0.11
C ILE A 78 0.11 3.78 1.11
N ASN A 79 -0.68 2.76 0.81
CA ASN A 79 -0.84 1.63 1.70
C ASN A 79 0.36 0.68 1.61
N THR A 80 1.23 0.72 2.62
CA THR A 80 2.46 -0.09 2.65
C THR A 80 2.18 -1.59 2.66
N HIS A 81 1.06 -2.01 3.25
CA HIS A 81 0.67 -3.43 3.25
C HIS A 81 0.28 -3.91 1.85
N MET A 82 -0.27 -3.04 1.03
CA MET A 82 -0.65 -3.36 -0.34
C MET A 82 0.57 -3.57 -1.23
N ALA A 83 1.70 -2.94 -0.94
CA ALA A 83 2.92 -3.08 -1.72
C ALA A 83 3.37 -4.55 -1.81
N ASN A 84 3.37 -5.28 -0.69
CA ASN A 84 3.74 -6.70 -0.67
C ASN A 84 2.74 -7.55 -1.45
N ARG A 85 1.45 -7.24 -1.37
CA ARG A 85 0.42 -7.97 -2.12
C ARG A 85 0.54 -7.75 -3.63
N ILE A 86 0.85 -6.53 -4.03
CA ILE A 86 1.09 -6.21 -5.45
C ILE A 86 2.35 -6.93 -5.94
N ALA A 87 3.43 -6.92 -5.16
CA ALA A 87 4.66 -7.60 -5.50
C ALA A 87 4.45 -9.12 -5.63
N GLU A 88 3.71 -9.72 -4.70
CA GLU A 88 3.38 -11.15 -4.75
C GLU A 88 2.61 -11.49 -6.02
N HIS A 89 1.61 -10.68 -6.36
CA HIS A 89 0.85 -10.86 -7.60
C HIS A 89 1.76 -10.79 -8.83
N GLY A 90 2.68 -9.82 -8.85
CA GLY A 90 3.65 -9.68 -9.93
C GLY A 90 4.58 -10.89 -10.07
N LEU A 91 5.06 -11.41 -8.95
CA LEU A 91 5.92 -12.59 -8.93
C LEU A 91 5.18 -13.84 -9.43
N LYS A 92 3.97 -14.07 -8.92
CA LYS A 92 3.17 -15.26 -9.28
C LYS A 92 2.70 -15.25 -10.73
N ASN A 93 2.54 -14.09 -11.32
CA ASN A 93 2.04 -13.92 -12.69
C ASN A 93 3.15 -13.57 -13.69
N ASN A 94 4.42 -13.72 -13.29
CA ASN A 94 5.58 -13.52 -14.15
C ASN A 94 5.66 -12.12 -14.79
N LEU A 95 5.22 -11.11 -14.05
CA LEU A 95 5.19 -9.71 -14.53
C LEU A 95 6.51 -8.99 -14.30
N ILE A 96 7.41 -9.55 -13.51
CA ILE A 96 8.73 -8.99 -13.22
C ILE A 96 9.76 -9.79 -14.03
N ASN A 97 10.31 -9.18 -15.10
CA ASN A 97 11.15 -9.89 -16.06
C ASN A 97 12.37 -10.57 -15.42
N GLU A 98 13.00 -9.91 -14.47
CA GLU A 98 14.23 -10.40 -13.81
C GLU A 98 13.92 -11.56 -12.85
N LEU A 99 12.67 -11.71 -12.45
CA LEU A 99 12.23 -12.69 -11.45
C LEU A 99 11.04 -13.54 -11.96
N LYS A 100 11.03 -13.86 -13.24
CA LYS A 100 9.93 -14.65 -13.82
C LYS A 100 10.27 -16.14 -13.87
N ASN A 101 9.23 -16.96 -14.01
CA ASN A 101 9.32 -18.41 -14.17
C ASN A 101 10.00 -19.09 -12.98
N ASN A 102 9.69 -18.65 -11.77
CA ASN A 102 10.22 -19.26 -10.56
C ASN A 102 9.57 -20.61 -10.28
N ASP A 103 10.36 -21.57 -9.82
CA ASP A 103 9.89 -22.89 -9.40
C ASP A 103 9.13 -22.78 -8.06
N ASN A 104 9.53 -21.81 -7.22
CA ASN A 104 8.95 -21.62 -5.91
C ASN A 104 9.02 -20.15 -5.49
N ILE A 105 7.97 -19.67 -4.79
CA ILE A 105 7.90 -18.32 -4.24
C ILE A 105 7.40 -18.45 -2.81
N LYS A 106 8.18 -17.99 -1.83
CA LYS A 106 7.83 -18.05 -0.41
C LYS A 106 7.79 -16.65 0.18
N PRO A 107 6.67 -16.23 0.80
CA PRO A 107 6.61 -14.95 1.50
C PRO A 107 7.27 -15.02 2.87
N GLU A 108 7.76 -13.88 3.34
CA GLU A 108 8.25 -13.68 4.71
C GLU A 108 9.27 -14.73 5.17
N VAL A 109 10.43 -14.73 4.51
CA VAL A 109 11.47 -15.73 4.75
C VAL A 109 12.62 -15.13 5.57
N PHE A 110 13.02 -15.85 6.63
CA PHE A 110 14.19 -15.47 7.41
C PHE A 110 15.47 -15.88 6.68
N PHE A 111 16.36 -14.92 6.50
CA PHE A 111 17.72 -15.18 6.04
C PHE A 111 18.59 -15.66 7.20
N ASN A 112 18.40 -15.04 8.37
CA ASN A 112 19.04 -15.43 9.62
C ASN A 112 18.09 -15.04 10.78
N LYS A 113 18.53 -15.11 12.04
CA LYS A 113 17.69 -14.81 13.21
C LYS A 113 17.20 -13.35 13.24
N GLU A 114 17.92 -12.44 12.60
CA GLU A 114 17.64 -11.01 12.68
C GLU A 114 17.10 -10.40 11.39
N THR A 115 17.33 -11.05 10.25
CA THR A 115 16.98 -10.53 8.94
C THR A 115 15.89 -11.36 8.28
N ARG A 116 14.78 -10.71 7.96
CA ARG A 116 13.65 -11.31 7.23
C ARG A 116 13.45 -10.56 5.93
N PHE A 117 13.31 -11.29 4.84
CA PHE A 117 12.98 -10.74 3.53
C PHE A 117 11.50 -10.95 3.21
N ASP A 118 10.95 -10.07 2.38
CA ASP A 118 9.54 -10.15 2.01
C ASP A 118 9.23 -11.39 1.17
N PHE A 119 10.14 -11.78 0.28
CA PHE A 119 9.98 -12.99 -0.55
C PHE A 119 11.32 -13.69 -0.77
N LEU A 120 11.24 -14.99 -0.93
CA LEU A 120 12.30 -15.83 -1.50
C LEU A 120 11.78 -16.43 -2.79
N THR A 121 12.50 -16.23 -3.88
CA THR A 121 12.23 -16.90 -5.15
C THR A 121 13.31 -17.92 -5.46
N GLU A 122 12.92 -19.04 -6.03
CA GLU A 122 13.84 -20.11 -6.44
C GLU A 122 13.61 -20.44 -7.91
N LYS A 123 14.70 -20.52 -8.66
CA LYS A 123 14.69 -20.90 -10.07
C LYS A 123 15.98 -21.65 -10.39
N ASN A 124 15.87 -22.88 -10.90
CA ASN A 124 17.03 -23.72 -11.25
C ASN A 124 18.04 -23.82 -10.10
N ASN A 125 17.54 -24.05 -8.88
CA ASN A 125 18.34 -24.13 -7.64
C ASN A 125 19.06 -22.83 -7.24
N GLN A 126 18.75 -21.71 -7.89
CA GLN A 126 19.23 -20.40 -7.48
C GLN A 126 18.17 -19.69 -6.66
N LYS A 127 18.61 -19.10 -5.56
CA LYS A 127 17.73 -18.37 -4.62
C LYS A 127 17.93 -16.87 -4.77
N SER A 128 16.82 -16.13 -4.78
CA SER A 128 16.85 -14.67 -4.75
C SER A 128 15.98 -14.18 -3.60
N PHE A 129 16.54 -13.31 -2.77
CA PHE A 129 15.82 -12.66 -1.69
C PHE A 129 15.30 -11.32 -2.18
N VAL A 130 14.01 -11.05 -1.93
CA VAL A 130 13.31 -9.86 -2.43
C VAL A 130 12.83 -9.02 -1.27
N GLU A 131 13.21 -7.75 -1.28
CA GLU A 131 12.72 -6.74 -0.34
C GLU A 131 11.82 -5.77 -1.08
N VAL A 132 10.61 -5.57 -0.57
CA VAL A 132 9.63 -4.66 -1.17
C VAL A 132 9.66 -3.32 -0.45
N LYS A 133 9.72 -2.24 -1.21
CA LYS A 133 9.68 -0.88 -0.67
C LYS A 133 8.55 -0.09 -1.30
N ASN A 134 7.75 0.56 -0.47
CA ASN A 134 6.72 1.49 -0.92
C ASN A 134 7.30 2.90 -0.86
N VAL A 135 7.46 3.52 -2.02
CA VAL A 135 8.07 4.85 -2.12
C VAL A 135 6.97 5.90 -2.31
N THR A 136 6.85 6.79 -1.33
CA THR A 136 5.85 7.87 -1.35
C THR A 136 6.47 9.26 -1.39
N LEU A 137 7.80 9.34 -1.46
CA LEU A 137 8.48 10.63 -1.61
C LEU A 137 8.21 11.19 -2.99
N PHE A 138 7.56 12.34 -3.02
CA PHE A 138 7.17 13.01 -4.25
C PHE A 138 7.85 14.37 -4.34
N ARG A 139 8.48 14.64 -5.47
CA ARG A 139 9.19 15.89 -5.74
C ARG A 139 8.56 16.65 -6.91
#